data_7070fbebb4868a7874ec5c89bdac7049
#
_entry.id   7070fbebb4868a7874ec5c89bdac7049
#
_cell.length_a   1.000
_cell.length_b   1.000
_cell.length_c   1.000
_cell.angle_alpha   90.00
_cell.angle_beta   90.00
_cell.angle_gamma   90.00
#
_symmetry.space_group_name_H-M   'P 1'
#
loop_
_entity.id
_entity.type
_entity.pdbx_description
1 polymer ?
#
loop_
_entity_poly.entity_id
_entity_poly.type
_entity_poly.pdbx_seq_one_letter_code
_entity_poly.pdbx_strand_id
1 'polypeptide(L)'
;MLFRRHKMIIPHGDDMLEPGDNVYFVGQQSAIKEFEETFVNTYEKIERVMIIGAGRTGRFLAPMLEEQGLFVKVIEKNKDRCQLIAQKLENGIVLCGDGTDIDLLTEEGIAEADVVICITEDDKLNLLLALMAKHLGAKKTIVRVARNEYVELMEKVGVDIVLSSRLLSSGEVLRFVRKGGIVSVSLLEGAKAEALEIILPDDCEVIGLSLIHISEPTR
;
A
#
# COMPACT_ATOMS: atom_id res chain seq x y z
N MET A 1 -2.80 15.81 -9.70
CA MET A 1 -4.05 15.73 -8.93
C MET A 1 -3.69 15.65 -7.46
N LEU A 2 -4.45 16.30 -6.58
CA LEU A 2 -4.22 16.21 -5.13
C LEU A 2 -5.55 16.05 -4.37
N PHE A 3 -5.45 15.50 -3.15
CA PHE A 3 -6.55 15.49 -2.19
C PHE A 3 -6.16 16.31 -0.96
N ARG A 4 -6.99 17.28 -0.64
CA ARG A 4 -6.87 18.13 0.53
C ARG A 4 -8.13 18.00 1.38
N ARG A 5 -7.99 17.54 2.64
CA ARG A 5 -9.11 17.28 3.55
C ARG A 5 -10.24 16.47 2.90
N HIS A 6 -9.86 15.39 2.20
CA HIS A 6 -10.76 14.47 1.46
C HIS A 6 -11.45 15.09 0.23
N LYS A 7 -11.11 16.31 -0.19
CA LYS A 7 -11.62 16.93 -1.40
C LYS A 7 -10.60 16.78 -2.52
N MET A 8 -11.04 16.24 -3.65
CA MET A 8 -10.22 16.14 -4.85
C MET A 8 -10.05 17.53 -5.50
N ILE A 9 -8.83 17.88 -5.86
CA ILE A 9 -8.46 19.10 -6.56
C ILE A 9 -7.60 18.71 -7.76
N ILE A 10 -7.99 19.17 -8.94
CA ILE A 10 -7.15 19.13 -10.13
C ILE A 10 -6.40 20.46 -10.15
N PRO A 11 -5.10 20.50 -9.81
CA PRO A 11 -4.39 21.74 -9.62
C PRO A 11 -4.15 22.47 -10.95
N HIS A 12 -4.28 23.78 -10.93
CA HIS A 12 -3.88 24.69 -11.96
C HIS A 12 -2.52 25.34 -11.62
N GLY A 13 -1.97 26.15 -12.52
CA GLY A 13 -0.63 26.72 -12.34
C GLY A 13 -0.45 27.62 -11.12
N ASP A 14 -1.55 28.21 -10.61
CA ASP A 14 -1.55 29.11 -9.45
C ASP A 14 -1.81 28.38 -8.13
N ASP A 15 -2.16 27.09 -8.15
CA ASP A 15 -2.40 26.30 -6.94
C ASP A 15 -1.08 25.93 -6.27
N MET A 16 -1.07 25.99 -4.94
CA MET A 16 0.07 25.63 -4.10
C MET A 16 -0.21 24.34 -3.33
N LEU A 17 0.85 23.54 -3.16
CA LEU A 17 0.81 22.38 -2.28
C LEU A 17 0.91 22.82 -0.80
N GLU A 18 0.14 22.20 0.05
CA GLU A 18 0.14 22.44 1.50
C GLU A 18 0.56 21.19 2.26
N PRO A 19 1.15 21.35 3.46
CA PRO A 19 1.41 20.22 4.33
C PRO A 19 0.12 19.41 4.62
N GLY A 20 0.20 18.08 4.43
CA GLY A 20 -0.93 17.18 4.60
C GLY A 20 -1.76 16.91 3.33
N ASP A 21 -1.35 17.48 2.19
CA ASP A 21 -1.93 17.10 0.90
C ASP A 21 -1.45 15.72 0.46
N ASN A 22 -2.37 14.86 0.01
CA ASN A 22 -2.04 13.65 -0.74
C ASN A 22 -1.93 13.98 -2.22
N VAL A 23 -0.74 13.89 -2.79
CA VAL A 23 -0.48 14.32 -4.18
C VAL A 23 -0.17 13.12 -5.08
N TYR A 24 -0.82 13.06 -6.22
CA TYR A 24 -0.61 12.04 -7.23
C TYR A 24 0.09 12.65 -8.44
N PHE A 25 1.30 12.18 -8.72
CA PHE A 25 2.08 12.57 -9.87
C PHE A 25 2.01 11.49 -10.95
N VAL A 26 1.88 11.90 -12.19
CA VAL A 26 1.94 11.01 -13.35
C VAL A 26 2.95 11.61 -14.32
N GLY A 27 3.91 10.81 -14.74
CA GLY A 27 4.98 11.25 -15.62
C GLY A 27 5.79 10.08 -16.17
N GLN A 28 6.77 10.38 -17.01
CA GLN A 28 7.72 9.37 -17.46
C GLN A 28 8.51 8.80 -16.27
N GLN A 29 8.83 7.51 -16.30
CA GLN A 29 9.51 6.83 -15.19
C GLN A 29 10.81 7.52 -14.78
N SER A 30 11.59 8.03 -15.75
CA SER A 30 12.84 8.77 -15.47
C SER A 30 12.57 10.08 -14.72
N ALA A 31 11.55 10.83 -15.12
CA ALA A 31 11.17 12.08 -14.47
C ALA A 31 10.60 11.86 -13.07
N ILE A 32 9.84 10.78 -12.87
CA ILE A 32 9.33 10.41 -11.54
C ILE A 32 10.49 10.03 -10.62
N LYS A 33 11.48 9.27 -11.09
CA LYS A 33 12.69 8.95 -10.30
C LYS A 33 13.48 10.19 -9.89
N GLU A 34 13.73 11.09 -10.83
CA GLU A 34 14.43 12.35 -10.54
C GLU A 34 13.64 13.20 -9.51
N PHE A 35 12.34 13.21 -9.65
CA PHE A 35 11.45 13.86 -8.70
C PHE A 35 11.49 13.19 -7.31
N GLU A 36 11.44 11.85 -7.26
CA GLU A 36 11.59 11.08 -6.01
C GLU A 36 12.93 11.40 -5.32
N GLU A 37 14.03 11.45 -6.05
CA GLU A 37 15.35 11.80 -5.51
C GLU A 37 15.38 13.17 -4.83
N THR A 38 14.57 14.12 -5.31
CA THR A 38 14.43 15.44 -4.68
C THR A 38 13.80 15.37 -3.29
N PHE A 39 12.95 14.36 -3.04
CA PHE A 39 12.26 14.14 -1.76
C PHE A 39 12.92 13.06 -0.90
N VAL A 40 13.71 12.15 -1.47
CA VAL A 40 14.34 11.00 -0.79
C VAL A 40 15.25 11.43 0.36
N ASN A 41 15.84 12.62 0.31
CA ASN A 41 16.58 13.17 1.46
C ASN A 41 15.70 13.42 2.69
N THR A 42 14.37 13.29 2.56
CA THR A 42 13.39 13.50 3.64
C THR A 42 12.82 12.16 4.15
N TYR A 43 12.99 11.05 3.41
CA TYR A 43 12.48 9.74 3.81
C TYR A 43 13.62 8.81 4.26
N GLU A 44 13.48 8.29 5.46
CA GLU A 44 14.40 7.26 5.94
C GLU A 44 14.30 6.00 5.06
N LYS A 45 15.44 5.48 4.65
CA LYS A 45 15.54 4.24 3.89
C LYS A 45 14.93 3.09 4.69
N ILE A 46 14.03 2.33 4.08
CA ILE A 46 13.49 1.11 4.67
C ILE A 46 14.53 0.01 4.48
N GLU A 47 14.95 -0.63 5.56
CA GLU A 47 15.91 -1.74 5.56
C GLU A 47 15.38 -2.95 6.32
N ARG A 48 14.59 -2.75 7.38
CA ARG A 48 14.09 -3.79 8.28
C ARG A 48 12.57 -3.87 8.28
N VAL A 49 12.05 -5.01 7.88
CA VAL A 49 10.62 -5.26 7.83
C VAL A 49 10.26 -6.41 8.75
N MET A 50 9.29 -6.20 9.63
CA MET A 50 8.71 -7.26 10.45
C MET A 50 7.30 -7.58 9.92
N ILE A 51 7.04 -8.86 9.65
CA ILE A 51 5.74 -9.35 9.18
C ILE A 51 5.10 -10.19 10.29
N ILE A 52 3.87 -9.86 10.69
CA ILE A 52 3.10 -10.64 11.63
C ILE A 52 1.99 -11.36 10.87
N GLY A 53 2.15 -12.68 10.72
CA GLY A 53 1.28 -13.57 9.97
C GLY A 53 1.91 -14.14 8.70
N ALA A 54 2.13 -15.46 8.66
CA ALA A 54 2.65 -16.20 7.52
C ALA A 54 1.56 -17.02 6.79
N GLY A 55 0.37 -16.46 6.66
CA GLY A 55 -0.71 -16.99 5.83
C GLY A 55 -0.33 -16.98 4.34
N ARG A 56 -1.31 -17.14 3.44
CA ARG A 56 -1.04 -17.11 1.98
C ARG A 56 -0.27 -15.86 1.56
N THR A 57 -0.71 -14.69 1.98
CA THR A 57 -0.06 -13.42 1.63
C THR A 57 1.36 -13.34 2.19
N GLY A 58 1.56 -13.63 3.48
CA GLY A 58 2.89 -13.54 4.12
C GLY A 58 3.94 -14.44 3.47
N ARG A 59 3.54 -15.65 3.07
CA ARG A 59 4.45 -16.61 2.40
C ARG A 59 4.92 -16.17 1.00
N PHE A 60 4.20 -15.26 0.34
CA PHE A 60 4.64 -14.67 -0.92
C PHE A 60 5.36 -13.35 -0.69
N LEU A 61 4.86 -12.55 0.24
CA LEU A 61 5.39 -11.22 0.50
C LEU A 61 6.81 -11.26 1.08
N ALA A 62 7.07 -12.15 2.05
CA ALA A 62 8.36 -12.16 2.74
C ALA A 62 9.55 -12.45 1.79
N PRO A 63 9.53 -13.49 0.92
CA PRO A 63 10.58 -13.68 -0.07
C PRO A 63 10.72 -12.50 -1.05
N MET A 64 9.62 -11.92 -1.51
CA MET A 64 9.66 -10.78 -2.44
C MET A 64 10.35 -9.56 -1.82
N LEU A 65 10.15 -9.30 -0.53
CA LEU A 65 10.81 -8.21 0.19
C LEU A 65 12.31 -8.50 0.38
N GLU A 66 12.65 -9.76 0.67
CA GLU A 66 14.05 -10.20 0.76
C GLU A 66 14.79 -10.05 -0.57
N GLU A 67 14.15 -10.42 -1.70
CA GLU A 67 14.68 -10.22 -3.06
C GLU A 67 14.93 -8.73 -3.39
N GLN A 68 14.20 -7.81 -2.74
CA GLN A 68 14.44 -6.36 -2.83
C GLN A 68 15.60 -5.87 -1.93
N GLY A 69 16.27 -6.78 -1.24
CA GLY A 69 17.40 -6.46 -0.35
C GLY A 69 17.00 -6.00 1.05
N LEU A 70 15.76 -6.23 1.46
CA LEU A 70 15.27 -5.90 2.80
C LEU A 70 15.55 -7.05 3.77
N PHE A 71 15.89 -6.72 5.01
CA PHE A 71 15.97 -7.70 6.08
C PHE A 71 14.56 -7.98 6.61
N VAL A 72 14.11 -9.23 6.45
CA VAL A 72 12.73 -9.63 6.77
C VAL A 72 12.71 -10.52 8.00
N LYS A 73 11.92 -10.14 9.00
CA LYS A 73 11.60 -10.96 10.17
C LYS A 73 10.12 -11.31 10.14
N VAL A 74 9.78 -12.60 10.28
CA VAL A 74 8.39 -13.08 10.22
C VAL A 74 8.01 -13.71 11.55
N ILE A 75 6.88 -13.30 12.13
CA ILE A 75 6.29 -13.89 13.33
C ILE A 75 5.01 -14.63 12.93
N GLU A 76 4.95 -15.91 13.22
CA GLU A 76 3.80 -16.78 12.90
C GLU A 76 3.55 -17.76 14.04
N LYS A 77 2.29 -17.92 14.40
CA LYS A 77 1.86 -18.78 15.50
C LYS A 77 1.81 -20.26 15.13
N ASN A 78 1.52 -20.56 13.86
CA ASN A 78 1.38 -21.94 13.39
C ASN A 78 2.74 -22.51 12.99
N LYS A 79 3.18 -23.60 13.65
CA LYS A 79 4.47 -24.25 13.44
C LYS A 79 4.69 -24.73 12.00
N ASP A 80 3.66 -25.29 11.36
CA ASP A 80 3.76 -25.79 9.99
C ASP A 80 3.96 -24.62 9.00
N ARG A 81 3.27 -23.50 9.25
CA ARG A 81 3.47 -22.26 8.45
C ARG A 81 4.86 -21.68 8.67
N CYS A 82 5.38 -21.70 9.89
CA CYS A 82 6.77 -21.29 10.18
C CYS A 82 7.77 -22.10 9.37
N GLN A 83 7.65 -23.44 9.35
CA GLN A 83 8.53 -24.30 8.57
C GLN A 83 8.45 -24.05 7.06
N LEU A 84 7.23 -23.84 6.54
CA LEU A 84 7.01 -23.58 5.11
C LEU A 84 7.62 -22.26 4.67
N ILE A 85 7.60 -21.22 5.50
CA ILE A 85 8.17 -19.93 5.12
C ILE A 85 9.68 -19.91 5.33
N ALA A 86 10.18 -20.58 6.38
CA ALA A 86 11.61 -20.70 6.63
C ALA A 86 12.39 -21.38 5.48
N GLN A 87 11.71 -22.26 4.73
CA GLN A 87 12.31 -22.89 3.54
C GLN A 87 12.42 -21.94 2.32
N LYS A 88 11.76 -20.79 2.38
CA LYS A 88 11.70 -19.83 1.27
C LYS A 88 12.57 -18.60 1.47
N LEU A 89 12.97 -18.32 2.70
CA LEU A 89 13.84 -17.22 3.04
C LEU A 89 15.28 -17.67 3.08
N GLU A 90 16.18 -16.88 2.54
CA GLU A 90 17.62 -17.14 2.53
C GLU A 90 18.31 -16.52 3.75
N ASN A 91 17.99 -15.26 4.06
CA ASN A 91 18.60 -14.48 5.13
C ASN A 91 17.58 -14.02 6.19
N GLY A 92 16.30 -14.09 5.87
CA GLY A 92 15.22 -13.68 6.77
C GLY A 92 15.07 -14.62 7.97
N ILE A 93 14.52 -14.10 9.05
CA ILE A 93 14.31 -14.85 10.31
C ILE A 93 12.82 -15.17 10.45
N VAL A 94 12.53 -16.42 10.80
CA VAL A 94 11.16 -16.87 11.11
C VAL A 94 11.06 -17.26 12.57
N LEU A 95 10.19 -16.57 13.29
CA LEU A 95 9.90 -16.78 14.70
C LEU A 95 8.56 -17.47 14.84
N CYS A 96 8.56 -18.61 15.53
CA CYS A 96 7.33 -19.35 15.81
C CYS A 96 6.79 -18.92 17.15
N GLY A 97 5.87 -17.93 17.14
CA GLY A 97 5.32 -17.31 18.34
C GLY A 97 4.01 -16.58 18.13
N ASP A 98 3.39 -16.15 19.19
CA ASP A 98 2.17 -15.35 19.14
C ASP A 98 2.55 -13.87 18.96
N GLY A 99 2.09 -13.26 17.85
CA GLY A 99 2.35 -11.84 17.57
C GLY A 99 1.70 -10.87 18.56
N THR A 100 0.88 -11.33 19.50
CA THR A 100 0.34 -10.51 20.59
C THR A 100 1.21 -10.53 21.84
N ASP A 101 2.28 -11.32 21.86
CA ASP A 101 3.23 -11.38 22.96
C ASP A 101 4.17 -10.19 22.90
N ILE A 102 3.99 -9.26 23.84
CA ILE A 102 4.76 -8.00 23.90
C ILE A 102 6.23 -8.27 24.19
N ASP A 103 6.52 -9.25 25.05
CA ASP A 103 7.88 -9.59 25.42
C ASP A 103 8.62 -10.14 24.19
N LEU A 104 8.00 -11.04 23.44
CA LEU A 104 8.51 -11.55 22.17
C LEU A 104 8.78 -10.43 21.17
N LEU A 105 7.81 -9.54 20.98
CA LEU A 105 7.95 -8.42 20.03
C LEU A 105 9.13 -7.49 20.42
N THR A 106 9.27 -7.24 21.71
CA THR A 106 10.32 -6.36 22.26
C THR A 106 11.71 -7.01 22.14
N GLU A 107 11.84 -8.28 22.54
CA GLU A 107 13.08 -9.05 22.45
C GLU A 107 13.57 -9.16 20.99
N GLU A 108 12.62 -9.29 20.06
CA GLU A 108 12.88 -9.40 18.63
C GLU A 108 13.05 -8.04 17.92
N GLY A 109 13.10 -6.96 18.68
CA GLY A 109 13.49 -5.64 18.18
C GLY A 109 12.43 -4.98 17.30
N ILE A 110 11.15 -5.03 17.68
CA ILE A 110 10.08 -4.35 16.95
C ILE A 110 10.31 -2.83 16.85
N ALA A 111 10.96 -2.23 17.84
CA ALA A 111 11.31 -0.80 17.84
C ALA A 111 12.34 -0.43 16.76
N GLU A 112 13.13 -1.39 16.28
CA GLU A 112 14.10 -1.21 15.20
C GLU A 112 13.51 -1.46 13.80
N ALA A 113 12.26 -1.94 13.74
CA ALA A 113 11.61 -2.18 12.47
C ALA A 113 11.20 -0.85 11.81
N ASP A 114 11.64 -0.65 10.57
CA ASP A 114 11.21 0.49 9.78
C ASP A 114 9.73 0.35 9.40
N VAL A 115 9.29 -0.90 9.13
CA VAL A 115 7.91 -1.22 8.80
C VAL A 115 7.47 -2.50 9.50
N VAL A 116 6.31 -2.45 10.15
CA VAL A 116 5.61 -3.64 10.67
C VAL A 116 4.37 -3.89 9.84
N ILE A 117 4.26 -5.10 9.27
CA ILE A 117 3.17 -5.50 8.38
C ILE A 117 2.30 -6.54 9.09
N CYS A 118 1.05 -6.18 9.41
CA CYS A 118 0.09 -7.05 10.09
C CYS A 118 -0.89 -7.65 9.06
N ILE A 119 -0.74 -8.96 8.79
CA ILE A 119 -1.46 -9.66 7.71
C ILE A 119 -2.01 -11.01 8.14
N THR A 120 -2.46 -11.11 9.39
CA THR A 120 -3.19 -12.28 9.87
C THR A 120 -4.56 -12.41 9.17
N GLU A 121 -5.31 -13.44 9.48
CA GLU A 121 -6.65 -13.66 8.93
C GLU A 121 -7.75 -12.82 9.63
N ASP A 122 -7.45 -12.24 10.78
CA ASP A 122 -8.38 -11.44 11.58
C ASP A 122 -8.06 -9.93 11.49
N ASP A 123 -8.99 -9.17 10.90
CA ASP A 123 -8.86 -7.72 10.71
C ASP A 123 -8.72 -6.95 12.04
N LYS A 124 -9.40 -7.41 13.11
CA LYS A 124 -9.34 -6.76 14.42
C LYS A 124 -8.00 -7.03 15.11
N LEU A 125 -7.50 -8.25 14.96
CA LEU A 125 -6.17 -8.61 15.45
C LEU A 125 -5.10 -7.81 14.71
N ASN A 126 -5.22 -7.65 13.39
CA ASN A 126 -4.28 -6.85 12.61
C ASN A 126 -4.24 -5.39 13.08
N LEU A 127 -5.40 -4.79 13.43
CA LEU A 127 -5.45 -3.45 14.02
C LEU A 127 -4.73 -3.42 15.38
N LEU A 128 -5.03 -4.36 16.26
CA LEU A 128 -4.41 -4.43 17.60
C LEU A 128 -2.88 -4.53 17.46
N LEU A 129 -2.40 -5.44 16.62
CA LEU A 129 -0.98 -5.66 16.36
C LEU A 129 -0.29 -4.39 15.83
N ALA A 130 -0.93 -3.67 14.91
CA ALA A 130 -0.38 -2.41 14.39
C ALA A 130 -0.28 -1.32 15.46
N LEU A 131 -1.30 -1.19 16.30
CA LEU A 131 -1.27 -0.23 17.42
C LEU A 131 -0.22 -0.60 18.47
N MET A 132 -0.09 -1.90 18.78
CA MET A 132 0.97 -2.40 19.65
C MET A 132 2.35 -2.11 19.05
N ALA A 133 2.55 -2.38 17.77
CA ALA A 133 3.81 -2.11 17.07
C ALA A 133 4.19 -0.62 17.15
N LYS A 134 3.25 0.27 16.91
CA LYS A 134 3.48 1.73 17.05
C LYS A 134 3.81 2.11 18.49
N HIS A 135 3.10 1.57 19.45
CA HIS A 135 3.36 1.83 20.87
C HIS A 135 4.75 1.36 21.29
N LEU A 136 5.23 0.26 20.73
CA LEU A 136 6.54 -0.32 20.97
C LEU A 136 7.66 0.34 20.16
N GLY A 137 7.35 1.34 19.32
CA GLY A 137 8.36 2.16 18.63
C GLY A 137 8.58 1.86 17.16
N ALA A 138 7.78 1.00 16.52
CA ALA A 138 7.86 0.80 15.09
C ALA A 138 7.60 2.10 14.31
N LYS A 139 8.40 2.38 13.28
CA LYS A 139 8.32 3.65 12.55
C LYS A 139 7.05 3.75 11.71
N LYS A 140 6.69 2.68 11.01
CA LYS A 140 5.48 2.61 10.16
C LYS A 140 4.76 1.28 10.32
N THR A 141 3.45 1.32 10.15
CA THR A 141 2.60 0.13 10.20
C THR A 141 1.77 -0.02 8.94
N ILE A 142 1.70 -1.22 8.42
CA ILE A 142 0.86 -1.60 7.29
C ILE A 142 -0.09 -2.69 7.74
N VAL A 143 -1.38 -2.50 7.50
CA VAL A 143 -2.42 -3.46 7.88
C VAL A 143 -3.18 -3.94 6.65
N ARG A 144 -3.33 -5.25 6.53
CA ARG A 144 -4.26 -5.84 5.58
C ARG A 144 -5.63 -6.01 6.22
N VAL A 145 -6.69 -5.61 5.52
CA VAL A 145 -8.08 -5.84 5.91
C VAL A 145 -8.87 -6.56 4.81
N ALA A 146 -9.83 -7.37 5.23
CA ALA A 146 -10.80 -7.98 4.32
C ALA A 146 -12.06 -7.09 4.15
N ARG A 147 -12.42 -6.29 5.16
CA ARG A 147 -13.60 -5.43 5.16
C ARG A 147 -13.22 -3.98 4.84
N ASN A 148 -13.80 -3.43 3.78
CA ASN A 148 -13.53 -2.06 3.34
C ASN A 148 -13.96 -1.01 4.38
N GLU A 149 -15.01 -1.31 5.15
CA GLU A 149 -15.54 -0.39 6.18
C GLU A 149 -14.51 -0.10 7.29
N TYR A 150 -13.49 -0.96 7.44
CA TYR A 150 -12.45 -0.77 8.45
C TYR A 150 -11.30 0.12 7.99
N VAL A 151 -11.13 0.36 6.67
CA VAL A 151 -10.01 1.14 6.13
C VAL A 151 -9.95 2.52 6.78
N GLU A 152 -11.00 3.32 6.60
CA GLU A 152 -11.04 4.70 7.13
C GLU A 152 -10.96 4.75 8.66
N LEU A 153 -11.56 3.77 9.34
CA LEU A 153 -11.50 3.69 10.80
C LEU A 153 -10.08 3.44 11.29
N MET A 154 -9.37 2.48 10.68
CA MET A 154 -8.02 2.11 11.08
C MET A 154 -7.01 3.24 10.81
N GLU A 155 -7.15 3.94 9.69
CA GLU A 155 -6.35 5.13 9.39
C GLU A 155 -6.58 6.25 10.44
N LYS A 156 -7.84 6.49 10.82
CA LYS A 156 -8.18 7.48 11.87
C LYS A 156 -7.64 7.13 13.25
N VAL A 157 -7.52 5.85 13.56
CA VAL A 157 -6.96 5.38 14.85
C VAL A 157 -5.44 5.41 14.86
N GLY A 158 -4.79 5.63 13.71
CA GLY A 158 -3.36 5.87 13.63
C GLY A 158 -2.55 4.78 12.93
N VAL A 159 -3.17 3.87 12.20
CA VAL A 159 -2.46 2.99 11.28
C VAL A 159 -2.00 3.80 10.07
N ASP A 160 -0.73 3.64 9.67
CA ASP A 160 -0.17 4.49 8.61
C ASP A 160 -0.67 4.10 7.22
N ILE A 161 -0.80 2.80 6.95
CA ILE A 161 -1.28 2.28 5.66
C ILE A 161 -2.24 1.13 5.90
N VAL A 162 -3.45 1.23 5.34
CA VAL A 162 -4.46 0.17 5.38
C VAL A 162 -4.77 -0.32 3.96
N LEU A 163 -4.54 -1.61 3.72
CA LEU A 163 -4.73 -2.23 2.42
C LEU A 163 -5.94 -3.17 2.44
N SER A 164 -6.99 -2.84 1.68
CA SER A 164 -8.11 -3.74 1.48
C SER A 164 -7.84 -4.70 0.32
N SER A 165 -7.73 -5.99 0.64
CA SER A 165 -7.55 -7.02 -0.39
C SER A 165 -8.73 -7.11 -1.37
N ARG A 166 -9.94 -6.76 -0.93
CA ARG A 166 -11.12 -6.72 -1.80
C ARG A 166 -11.06 -5.58 -2.80
N LEU A 167 -10.67 -4.37 -2.37
CA LEU A 167 -10.54 -3.21 -3.27
C LEU A 167 -9.45 -3.45 -4.31
N LEU A 168 -8.30 -3.98 -3.90
CA LEU A 168 -7.22 -4.32 -4.82
C LEU A 168 -7.66 -5.36 -5.86
N SER A 169 -8.30 -6.45 -5.42
CA SER A 169 -8.81 -7.48 -6.34
C SER A 169 -9.92 -6.96 -7.24
N SER A 170 -10.80 -6.09 -6.73
CA SER A 170 -11.88 -5.49 -7.54
C SER A 170 -11.32 -4.61 -8.66
N GLY A 171 -10.28 -3.84 -8.40
CA GLY A 171 -9.58 -3.06 -9.43
C GLY A 171 -9.04 -3.93 -10.55
N GLU A 172 -8.39 -5.03 -10.22
CA GLU A 172 -7.89 -5.99 -11.20
C GLU A 172 -9.03 -6.65 -12.02
N VAL A 173 -10.13 -7.06 -11.37
CA VAL A 173 -11.28 -7.64 -12.07
C VAL A 173 -11.93 -6.61 -13.00
N LEU A 174 -12.11 -5.37 -12.53
CA LEU A 174 -12.69 -4.30 -13.35
C LEU A 174 -11.86 -4.04 -14.61
N ARG A 175 -10.55 -4.15 -14.55
CA ARG A 175 -9.66 -4.06 -15.71
C ARG A 175 -10.01 -5.09 -16.78
N PHE A 176 -10.31 -6.34 -16.39
CA PHE A 176 -10.69 -7.40 -17.34
C PHE A 176 -12.13 -7.28 -17.85
N VAL A 177 -13.05 -6.78 -17.02
CA VAL A 177 -14.49 -6.69 -17.37
C VAL A 177 -14.78 -5.47 -18.24
N ARG A 178 -14.10 -4.36 -18.03
CA ARG A 178 -14.23 -3.17 -18.87
C ARG A 178 -13.59 -3.44 -20.25
N LYS A 179 -14.37 -3.98 -21.18
CA LYS A 179 -13.95 -4.21 -22.57
C LYS A 179 -13.66 -2.88 -23.27
N GLY A 180 -12.63 -2.85 -24.14
CA GLY A 180 -12.39 -1.73 -25.03
C GLY A 180 -11.15 -0.90 -24.73
N GLY A 181 -9.96 -1.55 -24.73
CA GLY A 181 -8.69 -0.79 -24.73
C GLY A 181 -8.23 -0.23 -23.38
N ILE A 182 -8.90 -0.59 -22.27
CA ILE A 182 -8.42 -0.21 -20.93
C ILE A 182 -7.21 -1.06 -20.56
N VAL A 183 -6.07 -0.40 -20.38
CA VAL A 183 -4.78 -1.00 -20.01
C VAL A 183 -4.66 -1.15 -18.50
N SER A 184 -5.01 -0.09 -17.76
CA SER A 184 -4.94 -0.10 -16.30
C SER A 184 -6.06 0.74 -15.66
N VAL A 185 -6.39 0.36 -14.43
CA VAL A 185 -7.33 1.09 -13.56
C VAL A 185 -6.68 1.20 -12.19
N SER A 186 -6.47 2.41 -11.72
CA SER A 186 -5.96 2.67 -10.36
C SER A 186 -7.01 3.42 -9.55
N LEU A 187 -7.45 2.79 -8.45
CA LEU A 187 -8.36 3.43 -7.50
C LEU A 187 -7.56 4.32 -6.55
N LEU A 188 -7.96 5.56 -6.41
CA LEU A 188 -7.29 6.56 -5.60
C LEU A 188 -8.17 6.94 -4.40
N GLU A 189 -7.54 7.19 -3.24
CA GLU A 189 -8.23 7.61 -2.01
C GLU A 189 -9.45 6.73 -1.66
N GLY A 190 -9.27 5.43 -1.53
CA GLY A 190 -10.36 4.52 -1.16
C GLY A 190 -11.50 4.45 -2.19
N ALA A 191 -11.19 4.61 -3.47
CA ALA A 191 -12.12 4.63 -4.60
C ALA A 191 -12.93 5.95 -4.74
N LYS A 192 -12.47 7.05 -4.18
CA LYS A 192 -13.05 8.38 -4.39
C LYS A 192 -12.72 8.96 -5.76
N ALA A 193 -11.64 8.50 -6.40
CA ALA A 193 -11.27 8.80 -7.76
C ALA A 193 -10.68 7.56 -8.45
N GLU A 194 -10.71 7.55 -9.77
CA GLU A 194 -10.09 6.52 -10.60
C GLU A 194 -9.12 7.16 -11.59
N ALA A 195 -7.94 6.58 -11.76
CA ALA A 195 -7.05 6.84 -12.88
C ALA A 195 -7.20 5.70 -13.88
N LEU A 196 -7.52 6.04 -15.12
CA LEU A 196 -7.71 5.10 -16.22
C LEU A 196 -6.64 5.31 -17.28
N GLU A 197 -6.00 4.24 -17.70
CA GLU A 197 -5.16 4.19 -18.89
C GLU A 197 -5.93 3.49 -20.00
N ILE A 198 -6.14 4.17 -21.13
CA ILE A 198 -6.94 3.66 -22.24
C ILE A 198 -6.14 3.82 -23.53
N ILE A 199 -6.10 2.77 -24.35
CA ILE A 199 -5.67 2.85 -25.73
C ILE A 199 -6.91 3.18 -26.57
N LEU A 200 -6.90 4.34 -27.21
CA LEU A 200 -8.00 4.77 -28.05
C LEU A 200 -8.01 3.95 -29.35
N PRO A 201 -9.13 3.32 -29.73
CA PRO A 201 -9.28 2.69 -31.04
C PRO A 201 -9.34 3.76 -32.15
N ASP A 202 -8.97 3.37 -33.37
CA ASP A 202 -8.88 4.30 -34.53
C ASP A 202 -10.20 5.01 -34.89
N ASP A 203 -11.34 4.43 -34.50
CA ASP A 203 -12.70 4.94 -34.74
C ASP A 203 -13.29 5.69 -33.53
N CYS A 204 -12.47 6.05 -32.54
CA CYS A 204 -12.95 6.70 -31.33
C CYS A 204 -13.36 8.16 -31.61
N GLU A 205 -14.57 8.53 -31.20
CA GLU A 205 -15.16 9.87 -31.43
C GLU A 205 -14.35 11.03 -30.79
N VAL A 206 -13.49 10.72 -29.81
CA VAL A 206 -12.67 11.75 -29.15
C VAL A 206 -11.34 12.03 -29.88
N ILE A 207 -11.03 11.27 -30.94
CA ILE A 207 -9.81 11.49 -31.72
C ILE A 207 -9.93 12.82 -32.47
N GLY A 208 -8.86 13.63 -32.34
CA GLY A 208 -8.81 14.96 -32.95
C GLY A 208 -9.53 16.07 -32.19
N LEU A 209 -10.24 15.72 -31.09
CA LEU A 209 -10.83 16.74 -30.24
C LEU A 209 -9.77 17.37 -29.32
N SER A 210 -9.91 18.66 -29.05
CA SER A 210 -9.12 19.34 -28.04
C SER A 210 -9.49 18.87 -26.63
N LEU A 211 -8.54 18.79 -25.72
CA LEU A 211 -8.79 18.39 -24.32
C LEU A 211 -9.83 19.27 -23.62
N ILE A 212 -9.97 20.54 -24.01
CA ILE A 212 -11.05 21.42 -23.47
C ILE A 212 -12.45 20.93 -23.86
N HIS A 213 -12.60 20.22 -24.98
CA HIS A 213 -13.89 19.65 -25.40
C HIS A 213 -14.19 18.32 -24.73
N ILE A 214 -13.17 17.65 -24.18
CA ILE A 214 -13.31 16.37 -23.48
C ILE A 214 -13.52 16.60 -21.98
N SER A 215 -12.97 17.67 -21.41
CA SER A 215 -13.01 17.95 -19.97
C SER A 215 -14.29 18.65 -19.50
N GLU A 216 -15.04 19.30 -20.40
CA GLU A 216 -16.33 19.89 -20.05
C GLU A 216 -17.47 18.89 -20.25
N PRO A 217 -18.17 18.43 -19.16
CA PRO A 217 -19.38 17.68 -19.33
C PRO A 217 -20.39 18.58 -20.06
N THR A 218 -20.74 18.20 -21.27
CA THR A 218 -21.90 18.81 -21.99
C THR A 218 -23.10 18.74 -21.05
N ARG A 219 -23.59 19.91 -20.64
CA ARG A 219 -24.84 20.09 -19.88
C ARG A 219 -26.01 19.63 -20.70
#